data_02e828112c7285dc40a26d455b639b80
#
_entry.id   02e828112c7285dc40a26d455b639b80
#
_cell.length_a   1.000
_cell.length_b   1.000
_cell.length_c   1.000
_cell.angle_alpha   90.00
_cell.angle_beta   90.00
_cell.angle_gamma   90.00
#
_symmetry.space_group_name_H-M   'P 1'
#
loop_
_entity.id
_entity.type
_entity.pdbx_description
1 polymer ?
#
loop_
_entity_poly.entity_id
_entity_poly.type
_entity_poly.pdbx_seq_one_letter_code
_entity_poly.pdbx_strand_id
1 'polypeptide(L)'
;GIERDADFASKRYVEREEVVDLLGVTSLRDLSPKSLPDHRDKLSETSYRRAQHIVNENQRVLDAAKILRQEGPESLGEILTASQASLRDDYDASAREIDLAIETALSQGAFGARIVGVGGSGSVYALINSDDLSLLQVSVDGAFSEHGFAAPSTYVVGPSRGALRH
;
A
#
# COMPACT_ATOMS: atom_id res chain seq x y z
N GLY A 1 4.41 20.12 -0.06
CA GLY A 1 4.05 18.86 -0.73
C GLY A 1 5.09 17.80 -0.43
N ILE A 2 4.69 16.54 -0.47
CA ILE A 2 5.61 15.41 -0.26
C ILE A 2 6.71 15.50 -1.31
N GLU A 3 7.96 15.58 -0.88
CA GLU A 3 9.09 15.58 -1.77
C GLU A 3 9.16 14.19 -2.43
N ARG A 4 8.99 14.14 -3.74
CA ARG A 4 9.07 12.89 -4.49
C ARG A 4 10.51 12.43 -4.51
N ASP A 5 10.82 11.34 -3.84
CA ASP A 5 12.08 10.64 -4.03
C ASP A 5 12.07 10.00 -5.42
N ALA A 6 12.68 10.72 -6.40
CA ALA A 6 12.76 10.24 -7.78
C ALA A 6 13.52 8.90 -7.89
N ASP A 7 14.37 8.62 -6.91
CA ASP A 7 15.20 7.43 -6.87
C ASP A 7 14.57 6.27 -6.08
N PHE A 8 13.44 6.52 -5.39
CA PHE A 8 12.78 5.50 -4.55
C PHE A 8 12.53 4.20 -5.31
N ALA A 9 11.89 4.29 -6.48
CA ALA A 9 11.55 3.12 -7.27
C ALA A 9 12.81 2.38 -7.76
N SER A 10 13.84 3.11 -8.20
CA SER A 10 15.11 2.55 -8.64
C SER A 10 15.83 1.83 -7.50
N LYS A 11 15.86 2.45 -6.31
CA LYS A 11 16.45 1.86 -5.11
C LYS A 11 15.73 0.56 -4.71
N ARG A 12 14.40 0.56 -4.69
CA ARG A 12 13.62 -0.64 -4.38
C ARG A 12 13.80 -1.74 -5.42
N TYR A 13 13.99 -1.36 -6.68
CA TYR A 13 14.31 -2.33 -7.74
C TYR A 13 15.65 -3.02 -7.46
N VAL A 14 16.71 -2.26 -7.20
CA VAL A 14 18.05 -2.81 -6.89
C VAL A 14 18.00 -3.72 -5.67
N GLU A 15 17.40 -3.26 -4.57
CA GLU A 15 17.26 -4.06 -3.34
C GLU A 15 16.51 -5.39 -3.61
N ARG A 16 15.51 -5.38 -4.48
CA ARG A 16 14.79 -6.61 -4.88
C ARG A 16 15.68 -7.57 -5.65
N GLU A 17 16.44 -7.08 -6.64
CA GLU A 17 17.33 -7.91 -7.45
C GLU A 17 18.43 -8.53 -6.58
N GLU A 18 19.01 -7.77 -5.65
CA GLU A 18 19.99 -8.30 -4.69
C GLU A 18 19.41 -9.46 -3.85
N VAL A 19 18.15 -9.36 -3.41
CA VAL A 19 17.49 -10.44 -2.67
C VAL A 19 17.26 -11.67 -3.56
N VAL A 20 16.81 -11.47 -4.81
CA VAL A 20 16.62 -12.56 -5.77
C VAL A 20 17.92 -13.33 -5.98
N ASP A 21 19.03 -12.61 -6.18
CA ASP A 21 20.36 -13.21 -6.38
C ASP A 21 20.84 -13.96 -5.13
N LEU A 22 20.72 -13.36 -3.95
CA LEU A 22 21.12 -13.96 -2.67
C LEU A 22 20.35 -15.25 -2.36
N LEU A 23 19.08 -15.31 -2.75
CA LEU A 23 18.24 -16.48 -2.52
C LEU A 23 18.35 -17.53 -3.62
N GLY A 24 18.91 -17.18 -4.78
CA GLY A 24 19.04 -18.06 -5.93
C GLY A 24 17.68 -18.46 -6.54
N VAL A 25 16.71 -17.55 -6.48
CA VAL A 25 15.37 -17.73 -7.08
C VAL A 25 15.24 -16.93 -8.37
N THR A 26 14.31 -17.27 -9.23
CA THR A 26 14.05 -16.52 -10.45
C THR A 26 13.25 -15.25 -10.17
N SER A 27 12.39 -15.29 -9.15
CA SER A 27 11.55 -14.17 -8.72
C SER A 27 11.11 -14.39 -7.28
N LEU A 28 10.86 -13.29 -6.55
CA LEU A 28 10.21 -13.38 -5.23
C LEU A 28 8.77 -13.92 -5.30
N ARG A 29 8.18 -14.04 -6.48
CA ARG A 29 6.90 -14.74 -6.67
C ARG A 29 7.01 -16.26 -6.54
N ASP A 30 8.21 -16.81 -6.61
CA ASP A 30 8.47 -18.24 -6.41
C ASP A 30 8.42 -18.61 -4.92
N LEU A 31 8.43 -17.61 -4.05
CA LEU A 31 8.32 -17.76 -2.61
C LEU A 31 6.90 -17.51 -2.12
N SER A 32 6.56 -18.18 -1.03
CA SER A 32 5.31 -17.96 -0.28
C SER A 32 5.60 -17.35 1.10
N PRO A 33 4.60 -16.77 1.76
CA PRO A 33 4.75 -16.32 3.16
C PRO A 33 5.23 -17.43 4.11
N LYS A 34 4.95 -18.70 3.78
CA LYS A 34 5.37 -19.86 4.58
C LYS A 34 6.81 -20.27 4.32
N SER A 35 7.31 -20.13 3.09
CA SER A 35 8.68 -20.54 2.73
C SER A 35 9.72 -19.44 2.92
N LEU A 36 9.33 -18.18 2.95
CA LEU A 36 10.26 -17.06 3.15
C LEU A 36 11.07 -17.15 4.46
N PRO A 37 10.50 -17.56 5.61
CA PRO A 37 11.25 -17.71 6.86
C PRO A 37 12.44 -18.67 6.78
N ASP A 38 12.40 -19.68 5.90
CA ASP A 38 13.48 -20.65 5.70
C ASP A 38 14.75 -20.00 5.12
N HIS A 39 14.62 -18.79 4.60
CA HIS A 39 15.71 -18.01 4.01
C HIS A 39 16.19 -16.85 4.90
N ARG A 40 15.68 -16.76 6.13
CA ARG A 40 15.97 -15.64 7.05
C ARG A 40 17.47 -15.40 7.26
N ASP A 41 18.24 -16.48 7.43
CA ASP A 41 19.66 -16.43 7.72
C ASP A 41 20.53 -15.93 6.55
N LYS A 42 19.98 -15.92 5.33
CA LYS A 42 20.67 -15.44 4.13
C LYS A 42 20.53 -13.94 3.90
N LEU A 43 19.65 -13.27 4.61
CA LEU A 43 19.26 -11.90 4.37
C LEU A 43 19.58 -11.00 5.57
N SER A 44 19.95 -9.76 5.28
CA SER A 44 19.96 -8.71 6.31
C SER A 44 18.53 -8.46 6.81
N GLU A 45 18.39 -7.80 7.96
CA GLU A 45 17.07 -7.40 8.49
C GLU A 45 16.28 -6.57 7.47
N THR A 46 16.94 -5.59 6.84
CA THR A 46 16.31 -4.73 5.83
C THR A 46 15.90 -5.54 4.60
N SER A 47 16.80 -6.37 4.05
CA SER A 47 16.53 -7.18 2.87
C SER A 47 15.39 -8.17 3.12
N TYR A 48 15.33 -8.74 4.34
CA TYR A 48 14.24 -9.63 4.73
C TYR A 48 12.89 -8.91 4.78
N ARG A 49 12.81 -7.72 5.41
CA ARG A 49 11.58 -6.91 5.43
C ARG A 49 11.11 -6.55 4.02
N ARG A 50 12.04 -6.16 3.12
CA ARG A 50 11.70 -5.88 1.71
C ARG A 50 11.13 -7.10 1.00
N ALA A 51 11.78 -8.26 1.15
CA ALA A 51 11.29 -9.54 0.61
C ALA A 51 9.92 -9.91 1.19
N GLN A 52 9.75 -9.76 2.49
CA GLN A 52 8.51 -10.05 3.21
C GLN A 52 7.35 -9.20 2.68
N HIS A 53 7.58 -7.90 2.48
CA HIS A 53 6.59 -7.04 1.85
C HIS A 53 6.15 -7.60 0.48
N ILE A 54 7.10 -7.86 -0.42
CA ILE A 54 6.81 -8.29 -1.80
C ILE A 54 6.09 -9.64 -1.81
N VAL A 55 6.57 -10.61 -1.04
CA VAL A 55 5.97 -11.95 -0.96
C VAL A 55 4.55 -11.88 -0.39
N ASN A 56 4.34 -11.09 0.66
CA ASN A 56 3.02 -10.91 1.26
C ASN A 56 2.07 -10.12 0.35
N GLU A 57 2.55 -9.12 -0.40
CA GLU A 57 1.73 -8.41 -1.38
C GLU A 57 1.23 -9.32 -2.50
N ASN A 58 2.08 -10.23 -3.00
CA ASN A 58 1.65 -11.24 -3.96
C ASN A 58 0.49 -12.09 -3.40
N GLN A 59 0.58 -12.52 -2.14
CA GLN A 59 -0.49 -13.27 -1.50
C GLN A 59 -1.75 -12.41 -1.33
N ARG A 60 -1.61 -11.16 -0.86
CA ARG A 60 -2.74 -10.22 -0.69
C ARG A 60 -3.51 -9.98 -1.98
N VAL A 61 -2.82 -9.92 -3.13
CA VAL A 61 -3.49 -9.80 -4.45
C VAL A 61 -4.39 -11.00 -4.74
N LEU A 62 -3.91 -12.21 -4.47
CA LEU A 62 -4.69 -13.45 -4.67
C LEU A 62 -5.90 -13.49 -3.72
N ASP A 63 -5.70 -13.14 -2.48
CA ASP A 63 -6.74 -13.10 -1.46
C ASP A 63 -7.79 -12.01 -1.78
N ALA A 64 -7.35 -10.81 -2.19
CA ALA A 64 -8.25 -9.74 -2.62
C ALA A 64 -9.11 -10.15 -3.82
N ALA A 65 -8.52 -10.83 -4.82
CA ALA A 65 -9.28 -11.32 -5.97
C ALA A 65 -10.33 -12.37 -5.60
N LYS A 66 -10.07 -13.18 -4.57
CA LYS A 66 -11.01 -14.16 -4.03
C LYS A 66 -12.13 -13.49 -3.24
N ILE A 67 -11.77 -12.62 -2.28
CA ILE A 67 -12.69 -11.91 -1.41
C ILE A 67 -13.64 -11.04 -2.22
N LEU A 68 -13.11 -10.28 -3.20
CA LEU A 68 -13.94 -9.43 -4.06
C LEU A 68 -15.03 -10.18 -4.81
N ARG A 69 -14.78 -11.43 -5.20
CA ARG A 69 -15.77 -12.27 -5.89
C ARG A 69 -16.81 -12.87 -4.94
N GLN A 70 -16.45 -13.10 -3.70
CA GLN A 70 -17.30 -13.81 -2.73
C GLN A 70 -18.09 -12.88 -1.83
N GLU A 71 -17.52 -11.75 -1.45
CA GLU A 71 -18.03 -10.90 -0.36
C GLU A 71 -18.26 -9.44 -0.80
N GLY A 72 -17.66 -9.03 -1.92
CA GLY A 72 -17.78 -7.66 -2.42
C GLY A 72 -16.63 -6.72 -1.98
N PRO A 73 -16.71 -5.45 -2.42
CA PRO A 73 -15.60 -4.51 -2.27
C PRO A 73 -15.32 -4.09 -0.82
N GLU A 74 -16.33 -4.02 0.04
CA GLU A 74 -16.18 -3.59 1.43
C GLU A 74 -15.23 -4.49 2.21
N SER A 75 -15.28 -5.79 1.95
CA SER A 75 -14.39 -6.80 2.56
C SER A 75 -12.92 -6.68 2.16
N LEU A 76 -12.57 -5.80 1.21
CA LEU A 76 -11.17 -5.49 0.89
C LEU A 76 -10.50 -4.59 1.94
N GLY A 77 -11.27 -4.00 2.85
CA GLY A 77 -10.77 -3.02 3.80
C GLY A 77 -9.58 -3.51 4.63
N GLU A 78 -9.69 -4.69 5.20
CA GLU A 78 -8.61 -5.30 6.00
C GLU A 78 -7.35 -5.56 5.17
N ILE A 79 -7.50 -6.03 3.93
CA ILE A 79 -6.37 -6.26 3.02
C ILE A 79 -5.66 -4.95 2.68
N LEU A 80 -6.41 -3.88 2.41
CA LEU A 80 -5.86 -2.56 2.12
C LEU A 80 -5.06 -2.02 3.31
N THR A 81 -5.62 -2.13 4.50
CA THR A 81 -4.98 -1.69 5.74
C THR A 81 -3.71 -2.50 6.05
N ALA A 82 -3.76 -3.83 5.89
CA ALA A 82 -2.59 -4.69 6.06
C ALA A 82 -1.49 -4.42 5.02
N SER A 83 -1.88 -4.12 3.78
CA SER A 83 -0.96 -3.71 2.72
C SER A 83 -0.27 -2.39 3.06
N GLN A 84 -1.02 -1.40 3.56
CA GLN A 84 -0.45 -0.12 4.00
C GLN A 84 0.53 -0.27 5.16
N ALA A 85 0.18 -1.05 6.17
CA ALA A 85 1.10 -1.33 7.28
C ALA A 85 2.43 -1.92 6.77
N SER A 86 2.37 -2.87 5.86
CA SER A 86 3.57 -3.45 5.25
C SER A 86 4.35 -2.46 4.36
N LEU A 87 3.65 -1.58 3.63
CA LEU A 87 4.31 -0.49 2.87
C LEU A 87 5.06 0.47 3.78
N ARG A 88 4.48 0.83 4.93
CA ARG A 88 5.11 1.70 5.91
C ARG A 88 6.26 1.01 6.64
N ASP A 89 6.01 -0.16 7.22
CA ASP A 89 6.89 -0.79 8.20
C ASP A 89 7.97 -1.67 7.55
N ASP A 90 7.63 -2.38 6.46
CA ASP A 90 8.55 -3.29 5.78
C ASP A 90 9.23 -2.64 4.56
N TYR A 91 8.53 -1.72 3.87
CA TYR A 91 8.99 -1.18 2.59
C TYR A 91 9.48 0.26 2.65
N ASP A 92 9.32 0.96 3.80
CA ASP A 92 9.64 2.37 4.04
C ASP A 92 9.05 3.29 2.95
N ALA A 93 7.81 3.03 2.56
CA ALA A 93 7.15 3.72 1.45
C ALA A 93 6.16 4.79 1.90
N SER A 94 6.06 5.07 3.20
CA SER A 94 5.12 6.04 3.75
C SER A 94 5.80 7.37 4.14
N ALA A 95 4.98 8.37 4.38
CA ALA A 95 5.37 9.69 4.90
C ALA A 95 4.31 10.16 5.89
N ARG A 96 4.64 11.14 6.74
CA ARG A 96 3.75 11.63 7.81
C ARG A 96 2.41 12.11 7.29
N GLU A 97 2.39 12.81 6.16
CA GLU A 97 1.16 13.29 5.52
C GLU A 97 0.30 12.13 5.01
N ILE A 98 0.94 11.08 4.51
CA ILE A 98 0.26 9.87 4.05
C ILE A 98 -0.36 9.12 5.22
N ASP A 99 0.41 8.91 6.28
CA ASP A 99 -0.08 8.24 7.49
C ASP A 99 -1.25 9.00 8.09
N LEU A 100 -1.15 10.34 8.19
CA LEU A 100 -2.24 11.19 8.66
C LEU A 100 -3.50 11.05 7.80
N ALA A 101 -3.37 11.08 6.47
CA ALA A 101 -4.52 10.93 5.57
C ALA A 101 -5.21 9.57 5.76
N ILE A 102 -4.42 8.50 5.91
CA ILE A 102 -4.94 7.14 6.08
C ILE A 102 -5.60 6.97 7.46
N GLU A 103 -4.96 7.42 8.53
CA GLU A 103 -5.51 7.38 9.89
C GLU A 103 -6.80 8.17 9.96
N THR A 104 -6.84 9.35 9.35
CA THR A 104 -8.06 10.17 9.28
C THR A 104 -9.16 9.43 8.51
N ALA A 105 -8.85 8.85 7.34
CA ALA A 105 -9.83 8.12 6.56
C ALA A 105 -10.44 6.92 7.34
N LEU A 106 -9.59 6.15 8.01
CA LEU A 106 -10.04 5.02 8.83
C LEU A 106 -10.91 5.48 10.01
N SER A 107 -10.53 6.59 10.67
CA SER A 107 -11.31 7.17 11.78
C SER A 107 -12.69 7.69 11.35
N GLN A 108 -12.84 8.04 10.08
CA GLN A 108 -14.11 8.47 9.46
C GLN A 108 -14.89 7.33 8.80
N GLY A 109 -14.54 6.08 9.10
CA GLY A 109 -15.32 4.92 8.66
C GLY A 109 -14.94 4.36 7.31
N ALA A 110 -13.78 4.72 6.75
CA ALA A 110 -13.26 4.01 5.58
C ALA A 110 -13.03 2.53 5.91
N PHE A 111 -13.47 1.64 5.06
CA PHE A 111 -13.23 0.20 5.19
C PHE A 111 -11.75 -0.14 5.18
N GLY A 112 -10.96 0.62 4.42
CA GLY A 112 -9.52 0.54 4.34
C GLY A 112 -8.94 1.65 3.47
N ALA A 113 -7.67 1.93 3.67
CA ALA A 113 -6.94 2.94 2.90
C ALA A 113 -5.48 2.54 2.71
N ARG A 114 -4.88 2.98 1.59
CA ARG A 114 -3.46 2.76 1.32
C ARG A 114 -2.90 3.73 0.29
N ILE A 115 -1.58 3.77 0.19
CA ILE A 115 -0.84 4.51 -0.85
C ILE A 115 -1.18 3.96 -2.24
N VAL A 116 -1.27 4.86 -3.23
CA VAL A 116 -1.35 4.49 -4.64
C VAL A 116 0.01 3.99 -5.14
N GLY A 117 0.05 2.82 -5.75
CA GLY A 117 1.28 2.21 -6.25
C GLY A 117 2.18 1.67 -5.13
N VAL A 118 3.49 1.85 -5.30
CA VAL A 118 4.53 1.30 -4.41
C VAL A 118 5.17 2.34 -3.49
N GLY A 119 4.61 3.53 -3.41
CA GLY A 119 5.17 4.65 -2.66
C GLY A 119 5.75 5.76 -3.56
N GLY A 120 6.15 6.87 -2.96
CA GLY A 120 6.72 8.02 -3.67
C GLY A 120 5.73 8.86 -4.49
N SER A 121 4.48 8.44 -4.64
CA SER A 121 3.45 9.16 -5.41
C SER A 121 2.81 10.31 -4.65
N GLY A 122 2.83 10.26 -3.32
CA GLY A 122 2.12 11.22 -2.47
C GLY A 122 0.59 11.14 -2.58
N SER A 123 0.05 10.02 -3.06
CA SER A 123 -1.38 9.82 -3.24
C SER A 123 -1.87 8.62 -2.43
N VAL A 124 -3.05 8.75 -1.86
CA VAL A 124 -3.74 7.71 -1.07
C VAL A 124 -5.10 7.46 -1.71
N TYR A 125 -5.57 6.24 -1.70
CA TYR A 125 -6.98 5.94 -1.91
C TYR A 125 -7.58 5.32 -0.65
N ALA A 126 -8.83 5.65 -0.39
CA ALA A 126 -9.63 5.08 0.68
C ALA A 126 -10.92 4.48 0.10
N LEU A 127 -11.30 3.33 0.59
CA LEU A 127 -12.58 2.69 0.28
C LEU A 127 -13.57 3.08 1.37
N ILE A 128 -14.61 3.81 1.00
CA ILE A 128 -15.58 4.40 1.94
C ILE A 128 -16.98 4.43 1.33
N ASN A 129 -18.01 4.47 2.16
CA ASN A 129 -19.37 4.72 1.70
C ASN A 129 -19.52 6.11 1.10
N SER A 130 -20.34 6.20 0.05
CA SER A 130 -20.64 7.49 -0.62
C SER A 130 -21.20 8.55 0.33
N ASP A 131 -21.97 8.14 1.31
CA ASP A 131 -22.63 9.04 2.27
C ASP A 131 -21.65 9.73 3.21
N ASP A 132 -20.48 9.13 3.43
CA ASP A 132 -19.44 9.63 4.34
C ASP A 132 -18.38 10.49 3.65
N LEU A 133 -18.43 10.64 2.32
CA LEU A 133 -17.42 11.36 1.52
C LEU A 133 -17.22 12.82 1.96
N SER A 134 -18.31 13.55 2.21
CA SER A 134 -18.24 14.96 2.59
C SER A 134 -17.60 15.13 3.96
N LEU A 135 -17.92 14.24 4.90
CA LEU A 135 -17.33 14.24 6.24
C LEU A 135 -15.84 13.90 6.17
N LEU A 136 -15.48 12.89 5.40
CA LEU A 136 -14.09 12.52 5.19
C LEU A 136 -13.27 13.69 4.65
N GLN A 137 -13.76 14.38 3.62
CA GLN A 137 -13.04 15.51 3.03
C GLN A 137 -12.78 16.63 4.05
N VAL A 138 -13.81 17.03 4.79
CA VAL A 138 -13.68 18.05 5.84
C VAL A 138 -12.69 17.61 6.92
N SER A 139 -12.74 16.34 7.32
CA SER A 139 -11.86 15.79 8.36
C SER A 139 -10.40 15.76 7.91
N VAL A 140 -10.13 15.39 6.67
CA VAL A 140 -8.77 15.37 6.10
C VAL A 140 -8.21 16.77 5.96
N ASP A 141 -9.00 17.73 5.45
CA ASP A 141 -8.60 19.13 5.33
C ASP A 141 -8.28 19.73 6.72
N GLY A 142 -9.12 19.44 7.72
CA GLY A 142 -8.92 19.86 9.10
C GLY A 142 -7.65 19.28 9.71
N ALA A 143 -7.45 17.97 9.60
CA ALA A 143 -6.27 17.29 10.12
C ALA A 143 -4.96 17.81 9.50
N PHE A 144 -4.95 18.05 8.18
CA PHE A 144 -3.78 18.61 7.49
C PHE A 144 -3.49 20.02 7.96
N SER A 145 -4.52 20.87 8.12
CA SER A 145 -4.39 22.22 8.64
C SER A 145 -3.82 22.24 10.06
N GLU A 146 -4.32 21.39 10.95
CA GLU A 146 -3.86 21.27 12.34
C GLU A 146 -2.39 20.85 12.45
N HIS A 147 -1.92 20.02 11.51
CA HIS A 147 -0.52 19.57 11.47
C HIS A 147 0.40 20.48 10.65
N GLY A 148 -0.12 21.57 10.08
CA GLY A 148 0.64 22.51 9.27
C GLY A 148 1.07 21.96 7.90
N PHE A 149 0.37 20.96 7.40
CA PHE A 149 0.61 20.40 6.07
C PHE A 149 -0.15 21.19 5.01
N ALA A 150 0.33 21.11 3.76
CA ALA A 150 -0.39 21.67 2.62
C ALA A 150 -1.73 20.95 2.42
N ALA A 151 -2.78 21.70 2.09
CA ALA A 151 -4.11 21.13 1.84
C ALA A 151 -4.03 20.06 0.72
N PRO A 152 -4.58 18.88 0.96
CA PRO A 152 -4.61 17.83 -0.05
C PRO A 152 -5.68 18.11 -1.12
N SER A 153 -5.54 17.50 -2.28
CA SER A 153 -6.60 17.46 -3.27
C SER A 153 -7.36 16.15 -3.19
N THR A 154 -8.68 16.19 -3.07
CA THR A 154 -9.54 15.01 -2.95
C THR A 154 -10.34 14.79 -4.23
N TYR A 155 -10.39 13.55 -4.70
CA TYR A 155 -11.13 13.15 -5.89
C TYR A 155 -11.97 11.91 -5.58
N VAL A 156 -13.23 11.92 -6.03
CA VAL A 156 -14.07 10.73 -5.98
C VAL A 156 -13.86 9.92 -7.25
N VAL A 157 -13.50 8.65 -7.11
CA VAL A 157 -13.30 7.75 -8.22
C VAL A 157 -14.16 6.50 -8.06
N GLY A 158 -14.59 5.93 -9.16
CA GLY A 158 -15.35 4.68 -9.18
C GLY A 158 -14.67 3.63 -10.07
N PRO A 159 -15.00 2.35 -9.87
CA PRO A 159 -14.55 1.28 -10.75
C PRO A 159 -14.98 1.53 -12.19
N SER A 160 -14.08 1.30 -13.13
CA SER A 160 -14.37 1.36 -14.56
C SER A 160 -14.06 0.02 -15.23
N ARG A 161 -14.42 -0.12 -16.51
CA ARG A 161 -14.04 -1.30 -17.28
C ARG A 161 -12.52 -1.43 -17.31
N GLY A 162 -12.04 -2.66 -17.17
CA GLY A 162 -10.63 -2.99 -17.34
C GLY A 162 -10.11 -2.69 -18.75
N ALA A 163 -8.80 -2.77 -18.93
CA ALA A 163 -8.20 -2.65 -20.25
C ALA A 163 -8.77 -3.68 -21.22
N LEU A 164 -9.25 -3.24 -22.37
CA LEU A 164 -9.79 -4.07 -23.43
C LEU A 164 -8.84 -4.02 -24.64
N ARG A 165 -8.62 -5.19 -25.26
CA ARG A 165 -7.99 -5.25 -26.59
C ARG A 165 -9.05 -4.87 -27.61
N HIS A 166 -8.79 -3.83 -28.42
CA HIS A 166 -9.56 -3.50 -29.60
C HIS A 166 -9.10 -4.32 -30.79
#